data_af08dff80efa7692a171b63bf562c082
#
_entry.id   af08dff80efa7692a171b63bf562c082
#
_cell.length_a   1.000
_cell.length_b   1.000
_cell.length_c   1.000
_cell.angle_alpha   90.00
_cell.angle_beta   90.00
_cell.angle_gamma   90.00
#
_symmetry.space_group_name_H-M   'P 1'
#
loop_
_entity.id
_entity.type
_entity.pdbx_description
1 polymer ?
#
loop_
_entity_poly.entity_id
_entity_poly.type
_entity_poly.pdbx_seq_one_letter_code
_entity_poly.pdbx_strand_id
1 'polypeptide(L)'
;MNRKNHRFFFAGSFEGSIEEIHINKRGEDMEIIVCLKQVPDTTIVEVDEKTGVLKREGTRTKMNPFDLYALEWGLRLKEQIGGRVRVLTMGPLQAVAVLKEAMSMGADEGFLLTDRAFAGADVLATSYTLAQGIKKMGAYHMILCGKQTVDGDTAQVGPAVAEWLKIPHMSQVRDIIPFNHHFRVTADYGEFVQICDIQMPCLLTIDKDSCVPRLPSYLLRKASQEREITQWNRSHLLPEGNEDVFFGLDGSATQVERIFPPPKKEELIIFRGTSAEISLEFVRQLQRLKLLKNDEGYTYE
;
A
#
# COMPACT_ATOMS: atom_id res chain seq x y z
N MET A 1 30.48 -3.89 -17.99
CA MET A 1 30.06 -2.66 -17.27
C MET A 1 29.30 -1.76 -18.25
N ASN A 2 28.01 -1.95 -18.42
CA ASN A 2 27.18 -1.13 -19.29
C ASN A 2 26.18 -0.39 -18.41
N ARG A 3 26.40 0.92 -18.27
CA ARG A 3 25.43 1.82 -17.63
C ARG A 3 24.21 1.90 -18.53
N LYS A 4 23.08 1.33 -18.09
CA LYS A 4 21.77 1.51 -18.74
C LYS A 4 21.40 2.98 -18.67
N ASN A 5 21.21 3.61 -19.85
CA ASN A 5 20.68 4.94 -19.97
C ASN A 5 19.24 4.96 -19.46
N HIS A 6 19.03 5.51 -18.28
CA HIS A 6 17.69 5.85 -17.82
C HIS A 6 17.18 7.03 -18.66
N ARG A 7 16.11 6.80 -19.42
CA ARG A 7 15.40 7.89 -20.11
C ARG A 7 14.55 8.62 -19.07
N PHE A 8 14.92 9.86 -18.80
CA PHE A 8 14.10 10.78 -18.02
C PHE A 8 13.06 11.41 -18.95
N PHE A 9 11.77 11.24 -18.64
CA PHE A 9 10.72 12.00 -19.27
C PHE A 9 10.38 13.18 -18.37
N PHE A 10 10.77 14.38 -18.80
CA PHE A 10 10.33 15.62 -18.17
C PHE A 10 9.01 16.04 -18.84
N ALA A 11 7.92 16.09 -18.07
CA ALA A 11 6.72 16.80 -18.45
C ALA A 11 6.84 18.25 -17.95
N GLY A 12 7.42 19.12 -18.77
CA GLY A 12 7.55 20.55 -18.47
C GLY A 12 9.02 21.01 -18.34
N SER A 13 9.39 21.99 -19.14
CA SER A 13 10.65 22.73 -19.03
C SER A 13 10.66 23.55 -17.74
N PHE A 14 11.49 23.16 -16.76
CA PHE A 14 11.71 23.96 -15.56
C PHE A 14 13.17 24.43 -15.52
N GLU A 15 13.40 25.70 -15.89
CA GLU A 15 14.51 26.52 -15.39
C GLU A 15 14.02 27.18 -14.09
N GLY A 16 14.36 26.58 -12.94
CA GLY A 16 14.06 27.12 -11.61
C GLY A 16 15.27 26.96 -10.72
N SER A 17 15.85 28.09 -10.28
CA SER A 17 16.82 28.18 -9.20
C SER A 17 16.39 27.35 -8.00
N ILE A 18 17.37 26.76 -7.29
CA ILE A 18 17.19 26.11 -5.99
C ILE A 18 16.67 27.18 -5.01
N GLU A 19 15.36 27.37 -4.96
CA GLU A 19 14.75 28.16 -3.91
C GLU A 19 14.84 27.37 -2.62
N GLU A 20 15.57 27.93 -1.64
CA GLU A 20 15.67 27.42 -0.29
C GLU A 20 14.26 27.13 0.26
N ILE A 21 14.11 25.94 0.86
CA ILE A 21 12.89 25.47 1.49
C ILE A 21 12.52 26.41 2.65
N HIS A 22 11.83 27.50 2.35
CA HIS A 22 11.20 28.35 3.35
C HIS A 22 9.84 27.74 3.71
N ILE A 23 9.87 26.72 4.60
CA ILE A 23 8.65 26.24 5.25
C ILE A 23 8.14 27.39 6.11
N ASN A 24 7.09 28.05 5.64
CA ASN A 24 6.44 29.11 6.37
C ASN A 24 5.79 28.52 7.63
N LYS A 25 6.33 28.75 8.81
CA LYS A 25 5.84 28.27 10.13
C LYS A 25 4.44 28.80 10.51
N ARG A 26 3.68 29.32 9.58
CA ARG A 26 2.30 29.83 9.74
C ARG A 26 1.37 29.20 8.70
N GLY A 27 1.39 27.87 8.60
CA GLY A 27 0.43 27.09 7.84
C GLY A 27 -0.50 26.34 8.79
N GLU A 28 -1.69 26.06 8.34
CA GLU A 28 -2.61 25.10 8.97
C GLU A 28 -1.84 23.81 9.26
N ASP A 29 -2.04 23.22 10.45
CA ASP A 29 -1.35 22.00 10.85
C ASP A 29 -1.61 20.91 9.80
N MET A 30 -0.54 20.33 9.26
CA MET A 30 -0.63 19.29 8.23
C MET A 30 -1.41 18.07 8.75
N GLU A 31 -2.50 17.73 8.08
CA GLU A 31 -3.33 16.57 8.40
C GLU A 31 -3.00 15.42 7.45
N ILE A 32 -2.34 14.40 7.95
CA ILE A 32 -1.94 13.20 7.21
C ILE A 32 -2.78 12.02 7.68
N ILE A 33 -3.40 11.30 6.74
CA ILE A 33 -4.11 10.06 7.01
C ILE A 33 -3.29 8.90 6.43
N VAL A 34 -3.04 7.86 7.24
CA VAL A 34 -2.39 6.64 6.76
C VAL A 34 -3.36 5.48 6.85
N CYS A 35 -3.66 4.87 5.71
CA CYS A 35 -4.47 3.66 5.66
C CYS A 35 -3.60 2.44 5.96
N LEU A 36 -4.05 1.63 6.91
CA LEU A 36 -3.34 0.43 7.38
C LEU A 36 -4.21 -0.80 7.20
N LYS A 37 -3.60 -1.96 6.99
CA LYS A 37 -4.30 -3.24 6.96
C LYS A 37 -3.68 -4.25 7.90
N GLN A 38 -4.52 -4.96 8.62
CA GLN A 38 -4.13 -6.17 9.34
C GLN A 38 -4.10 -7.34 8.37
N VAL A 39 -2.97 -8.03 8.30
CA VAL A 39 -2.77 -9.22 7.45
C VAL A 39 -2.31 -10.42 8.29
N PRO A 40 -2.49 -11.66 7.81
CA PRO A 40 -1.91 -12.83 8.46
C PRO A 40 -0.38 -12.74 8.56
N ASP A 41 0.19 -13.19 9.67
CA ASP A 41 1.66 -13.20 9.88
C ASP A 41 2.35 -14.38 9.19
N THR A 42 1.61 -15.40 8.77
CA THR A 42 2.14 -16.60 8.13
C THR A 42 1.82 -16.59 6.65
N THR A 43 2.81 -16.99 5.83
CA THR A 43 2.63 -17.31 4.41
C THR A 43 1.94 -18.68 4.19
N ILE A 44 1.87 -19.50 5.23
CA ILE A 44 1.21 -20.81 5.19
C ILE A 44 -0.22 -20.62 5.72
N VAL A 45 -1.14 -20.55 4.81
CA VAL A 45 -2.56 -20.48 5.13
C VAL A 45 -3.11 -21.90 5.04
N GLU A 46 -3.59 -22.44 6.14
CA GLU A 46 -4.34 -23.71 6.12
C GLU A 46 -5.72 -23.45 5.50
N VAL A 47 -5.99 -24.15 4.42
CA VAL A 47 -7.31 -24.19 3.80
C VAL A 47 -8.05 -25.38 4.38
N ASP A 48 -9.27 -25.20 4.83
CA ASP A 48 -10.14 -26.31 5.19
C ASP A 48 -10.45 -27.10 3.92
N GLU A 49 -9.98 -28.33 3.85
CA GLU A 49 -10.10 -29.19 2.65
C GLU A 49 -11.55 -29.50 2.25
N LYS A 50 -12.51 -29.38 3.18
CA LYS A 50 -13.91 -29.66 2.92
C LYS A 50 -14.69 -28.45 2.42
N THR A 51 -14.39 -27.27 2.96
CA THR A 51 -15.15 -26.03 2.66
C THR A 51 -14.42 -25.11 1.73
N GLY A 52 -13.11 -25.30 1.48
CA GLY A 52 -12.27 -24.39 0.70
C GLY A 52 -12.06 -23.01 1.36
N VAL A 53 -12.44 -22.87 2.63
CA VAL A 53 -12.33 -21.62 3.38
C VAL A 53 -11.02 -21.56 4.13
N LEU A 54 -10.38 -20.40 4.15
CA LEU A 54 -9.18 -20.16 4.93
C LEU A 54 -9.48 -20.29 6.42
N LYS A 55 -8.76 -21.19 7.12
CA LYS A 55 -8.79 -21.27 8.58
C LYS A 55 -8.10 -20.06 9.17
N ARG A 56 -8.89 -19.05 9.56
CA ARG A 56 -8.37 -17.80 10.16
C ARG A 56 -8.25 -17.86 11.68
N GLU A 57 -8.84 -18.87 12.32
CA GLU A 57 -8.80 -19.03 13.78
C GLU A 57 -7.39 -19.44 14.24
N GLY A 58 -6.81 -18.64 15.15
CA GLY A 58 -5.50 -18.88 15.73
C GLY A 58 -4.31 -18.37 14.91
N THR A 59 -4.50 -17.81 13.72
CA THR A 59 -3.41 -17.23 12.93
C THR A 59 -2.97 -15.90 13.54
N ARG A 60 -1.67 -15.78 13.87
CA ARG A 60 -1.09 -14.49 14.26
C ARG A 60 -1.27 -13.49 13.12
N THR A 61 -1.54 -12.27 13.48
CA THR A 61 -1.71 -11.18 12.52
C THR A 61 -0.71 -10.07 12.80
N LYS A 62 -0.36 -9.32 11.77
CA LYS A 62 0.55 -8.16 11.82
C LYS A 62 0.04 -7.02 10.95
N MET A 63 0.64 -5.85 11.10
CA MET A 63 0.48 -4.76 10.14
C MET A 63 1.06 -5.19 8.79
N ASN A 64 0.37 -4.86 7.70
CA ASN A 64 0.88 -5.10 6.35
C ASN A 64 2.26 -4.44 6.18
N PRO A 65 3.29 -5.19 5.72
CA PRO A 65 4.65 -4.64 5.60
C PRO A 65 4.76 -3.38 4.73
N PHE A 66 3.96 -3.27 3.67
CA PHE A 66 3.97 -2.06 2.84
C PHE A 66 3.42 -0.84 3.56
N ASP A 67 2.46 -1.02 4.48
CA ASP A 67 1.87 0.07 5.24
C ASP A 67 2.84 0.64 6.28
N LEU A 68 3.83 -0.15 6.72
CA LEU A 68 4.91 0.35 7.58
C LEU A 68 5.72 1.47 6.91
N TYR A 69 5.97 1.36 5.60
CA TYR A 69 6.65 2.42 4.85
C TYR A 69 5.77 3.66 4.71
N ALA A 70 4.48 3.47 4.46
CA ALA A 70 3.52 4.59 4.40
C ALA A 70 3.42 5.32 5.75
N LEU A 71 3.36 4.58 6.84
CA LEU A 71 3.35 5.14 8.19
C LEU A 71 4.64 5.91 8.48
N GLU A 72 5.80 5.34 8.17
CA GLU A 72 7.09 5.99 8.38
C GLU A 72 7.19 7.30 7.59
N TRP A 73 6.74 7.34 6.33
CA TRP A 73 6.70 8.59 5.56
C TRP A 73 5.78 9.63 6.20
N GLY A 74 4.59 9.25 6.66
CA GLY A 74 3.70 10.14 7.39
C GLY A 74 4.33 10.73 8.65
N LEU A 75 5.03 9.90 9.42
CA LEU A 75 5.71 10.34 10.65
C LEU A 75 6.91 11.27 10.35
N ARG A 76 7.70 10.99 9.32
CA ARG A 76 8.81 11.86 8.88
C ARG A 76 8.31 13.22 8.40
N LEU A 77 7.25 13.24 7.59
CA LEU A 77 6.63 14.49 7.15
C LEU A 77 6.11 15.30 8.34
N LYS A 78 5.41 14.67 9.28
CA LYS A 78 4.99 15.31 10.54
C LYS A 78 6.17 15.90 11.31
N GLU A 79 7.28 15.21 11.42
CA GLU A 79 8.49 15.69 12.09
C GLU A 79 9.16 16.86 11.35
N GLN A 80 9.11 16.86 10.03
CA GLN A 80 9.73 17.88 9.18
C GLN A 80 8.92 19.17 9.07
N ILE A 81 7.61 19.06 8.89
CA ILE A 81 6.74 20.22 8.57
C ILE A 81 5.67 20.48 9.63
N GLY A 82 5.56 19.65 10.66
CA GLY A 82 4.52 19.74 11.67
C GLY A 82 3.24 19.01 11.28
N GLY A 83 2.22 19.11 12.15
CA GLY A 83 0.90 18.53 11.89
C GLY A 83 0.63 17.23 12.66
N ARG A 84 -0.34 16.44 12.17
CA ARG A 84 -0.81 15.20 12.81
C ARG A 84 -0.85 14.04 11.82
N VAL A 85 -0.58 12.82 12.34
CA VAL A 85 -0.73 11.56 11.63
C VAL A 85 -1.87 10.78 12.25
N ARG A 86 -2.94 10.61 11.49
CA ARG A 86 -4.11 9.82 11.86
C ARG A 86 -4.12 8.52 11.08
N VAL A 87 -4.38 7.39 11.74
CA VAL A 87 -4.34 6.07 11.09
C VAL A 87 -5.74 5.49 11.00
N LEU A 88 -6.06 4.90 9.84
CA LEU A 88 -7.36 4.32 9.51
C LEU A 88 -7.18 2.87 9.09
N THR A 89 -8.01 1.97 9.61
CA THR A 89 -8.10 0.59 9.13
C THR A 89 -9.55 0.13 9.01
N MET A 90 -9.82 -0.75 8.04
CA MET A 90 -11.08 -1.48 7.93
C MET A 90 -10.83 -2.94 8.27
N GLY A 91 -11.58 -3.47 9.22
CA GLY A 91 -11.43 -4.86 9.63
C GLY A 91 -12.25 -5.25 10.85
N PRO A 92 -12.09 -6.49 11.33
CA PRO A 92 -12.71 -6.94 12.56
C PRO A 92 -12.11 -6.23 13.78
N LEU A 93 -12.75 -6.35 14.95
CA LEU A 93 -12.32 -5.69 16.19
C LEU A 93 -10.85 -5.96 16.55
N GLN A 94 -10.32 -7.12 16.21
CA GLN A 94 -8.89 -7.45 16.42
C GLN A 94 -7.93 -6.52 15.65
N ALA A 95 -8.38 -5.83 14.61
CA ALA A 95 -7.57 -4.86 13.87
C ALA A 95 -7.22 -3.59 14.68
N VAL A 96 -7.79 -3.41 15.88
CA VAL A 96 -7.32 -2.43 16.87
C VAL A 96 -5.83 -2.62 17.15
N ALA A 97 -5.30 -3.84 17.08
CA ALA A 97 -3.90 -4.13 17.35
C ALA A 97 -2.94 -3.34 16.42
N VAL A 98 -3.23 -3.27 15.11
CA VAL A 98 -2.36 -2.52 14.17
C VAL A 98 -2.46 -1.02 14.37
N LEU A 99 -3.60 -0.48 14.81
CA LEU A 99 -3.75 0.93 15.18
C LEU A 99 -2.93 1.27 16.44
N LYS A 100 -2.97 0.41 17.46
CA LYS A 100 -2.15 0.55 18.66
C LYS A 100 -0.65 0.45 18.36
N GLU A 101 -0.27 -0.43 17.43
CA GLU A 101 1.10 -0.53 16.94
C GLU A 101 1.53 0.77 16.26
N ALA A 102 0.73 1.31 15.33
CA ALA A 102 1.00 2.59 14.66
C ALA A 102 1.12 3.75 15.65
N MET A 103 0.25 3.81 16.66
CA MET A 103 0.35 4.81 17.72
C MET A 103 1.60 4.64 18.57
N SER A 104 2.09 3.42 18.78
CA SER A 104 3.35 3.15 19.44
C SER A 104 4.59 3.55 18.63
N MET A 105 4.42 3.76 17.32
CA MET A 105 5.42 4.30 16.40
C MET A 105 5.35 5.83 16.30
N GLY A 106 4.25 6.48 16.72
CA GLY A 106 4.13 7.93 16.76
C GLY A 106 2.89 8.53 16.08
N ALA A 107 1.94 7.70 15.63
CA ALA A 107 0.65 8.18 15.15
C ALA A 107 -0.17 8.80 16.31
N ASP A 108 -0.96 9.81 15.98
CA ASP A 108 -1.68 10.61 16.97
C ASP A 108 -3.05 10.04 17.32
N GLU A 109 -3.81 9.57 16.33
CA GLU A 109 -5.17 9.06 16.50
C GLU A 109 -5.40 7.83 15.64
N GLY A 110 -6.25 6.91 16.10
CA GLY A 110 -6.59 5.69 15.38
C GLY A 110 -8.09 5.54 15.14
N PHE A 111 -8.46 5.13 13.93
CA PHE A 111 -9.85 4.95 13.50
C PHE A 111 -10.04 3.53 12.94
N LEU A 112 -11.05 2.83 13.44
CA LEU A 112 -11.42 1.49 13.00
C LEU A 112 -12.79 1.53 12.32
N LEU A 113 -12.85 1.12 11.06
CA LEU A 113 -14.09 0.83 10.35
C LEU A 113 -14.42 -0.65 10.58
N THR A 114 -15.44 -0.92 11.37
CA THR A 114 -15.79 -2.30 11.76
C THR A 114 -17.29 -2.51 11.76
N ASP A 115 -17.72 -3.43 10.89
CA ASP A 115 -19.10 -3.91 10.80
C ASP A 115 -19.08 -5.27 10.07
N ARG A 116 -20.06 -6.14 10.38
CA ARG A 116 -20.30 -7.34 9.59
C ARG A 116 -20.67 -7.02 8.14
N ALA A 117 -21.35 -5.88 7.93
CA ALA A 117 -21.70 -5.38 6.60
C ALA A 117 -20.49 -5.02 5.72
N PHE A 118 -19.27 -4.93 6.27
CA PHE A 118 -18.05 -4.70 5.49
C PHE A 118 -17.35 -5.99 5.09
N ALA A 119 -17.81 -7.14 5.59
CA ALA A 119 -17.17 -8.42 5.30
C ALA A 119 -17.30 -8.82 3.83
N GLY A 120 -16.29 -9.50 3.29
CA GLY A 120 -16.29 -9.98 1.90
C GLY A 120 -16.10 -8.88 0.84
N ALA A 121 -15.76 -7.66 1.25
CA ALA A 121 -15.52 -6.54 0.35
C ALA A 121 -14.35 -6.83 -0.61
N ASP A 122 -14.58 -6.59 -1.91
CA ASP A 122 -13.54 -6.52 -2.94
C ASP A 122 -12.85 -5.14 -2.95
N VAL A 123 -12.09 -4.82 -3.99
CA VAL A 123 -11.41 -3.52 -4.13
C VAL A 123 -12.41 -2.36 -4.18
N LEU A 124 -13.54 -2.51 -4.90
CA LEU A 124 -14.55 -1.46 -5.03
C LEU A 124 -15.17 -1.13 -3.68
N ALA A 125 -15.70 -2.13 -2.98
CA ALA A 125 -16.36 -1.96 -1.70
C ALA A 125 -15.38 -1.55 -0.58
N THR A 126 -14.14 -2.06 -0.62
CA THR A 126 -13.10 -1.67 0.34
C THR A 126 -12.72 -0.19 0.17
N SER A 127 -12.44 0.23 -1.06
CA SER A 127 -12.04 1.62 -1.34
C SER A 127 -13.17 2.60 -1.06
N TYR A 128 -14.42 2.24 -1.37
CA TYR A 128 -15.60 3.02 -1.01
C TYR A 128 -15.70 3.20 0.51
N THR A 129 -15.62 2.12 1.28
CA THR A 129 -15.73 2.15 2.74
C THR A 129 -14.62 3.02 3.36
N LEU A 130 -13.38 2.88 2.90
CA LEU A 130 -12.26 3.72 3.34
C LEU A 130 -12.49 5.19 2.99
N ALA A 131 -12.97 5.49 1.78
CA ALA A 131 -13.26 6.86 1.36
C ALA A 131 -14.36 7.51 2.22
N GLN A 132 -15.43 6.78 2.58
CA GLN A 132 -16.44 7.27 3.50
C GLN A 132 -15.87 7.54 4.91
N GLY A 133 -15.00 6.64 5.39
CA GLY A 133 -14.27 6.84 6.65
C GLY A 133 -13.43 8.12 6.61
N ILE A 134 -12.65 8.32 5.54
CA ILE A 134 -11.80 9.50 5.34
C ILE A 134 -12.65 10.78 5.29
N LYS A 135 -13.76 10.80 4.53
CA LYS A 135 -14.68 11.93 4.50
C LYS A 135 -15.21 12.28 5.91
N LYS A 136 -15.52 11.26 6.70
CA LYS A 136 -15.99 11.44 8.08
C LYS A 136 -14.91 11.93 9.04
N MET A 137 -13.64 11.60 8.80
CA MET A 137 -12.49 12.13 9.58
C MET A 137 -12.32 13.65 9.41
N GLY A 138 -12.91 14.24 8.38
CA GLY A 138 -12.85 15.68 8.09
C GLY A 138 -11.60 16.05 7.28
N ALA A 139 -11.03 17.23 7.56
CA ALA A 139 -9.92 17.78 6.77
C ALA A 139 -8.70 16.86 6.69
N TYR A 140 -8.10 16.78 5.51
CA TYR A 140 -6.84 16.11 5.23
C TYR A 140 -6.09 16.82 4.09
N HIS A 141 -4.77 16.76 4.14
CA HIS A 141 -3.88 17.31 3.12
C HIS A 141 -3.20 16.20 2.33
N MET A 142 -2.94 15.04 3.00
CA MET A 142 -2.32 13.90 2.37
C MET A 142 -2.91 12.59 2.90
N ILE A 143 -3.10 11.63 2.00
CA ILE A 143 -3.43 10.25 2.33
C ILE A 143 -2.28 9.38 1.86
N LEU A 144 -1.79 8.50 2.74
CA LEU A 144 -0.74 7.54 2.45
C LEU A 144 -1.29 6.12 2.59
N CYS A 145 -0.96 5.27 1.64
CA CYS A 145 -1.24 3.85 1.66
C CYS A 145 0.04 3.08 1.32
N GLY A 146 0.19 1.86 1.80
CA GLY A 146 1.16 0.95 1.21
C GLY A 146 0.79 0.66 -0.25
N LYS A 147 1.78 0.40 -1.11
CA LYS A 147 1.57 0.07 -2.53
C LYS A 147 0.54 -1.05 -2.72
N GLN A 148 0.62 -2.08 -1.89
CA GLN A 148 -0.22 -3.28 -1.96
C GLN A 148 -0.25 -3.98 -0.60
N THR A 149 -1.03 -5.06 -0.50
CA THR A 149 -1.08 -5.90 0.69
C THR A 149 -0.57 -7.30 0.38
N VAL A 150 0.11 -7.94 1.34
CA VAL A 150 0.73 -9.27 1.13
C VAL A 150 -0.29 -10.41 1.05
N ASP A 151 -1.55 -10.16 1.38
CA ASP A 151 -2.63 -11.15 1.33
C ASP A 151 -3.50 -11.05 0.07
N GLY A 152 -3.79 -9.84 -0.41
CA GLY A 152 -4.66 -9.59 -1.56
C GLY A 152 -3.92 -9.19 -2.83
N ASP A 153 -2.79 -8.56 -2.70
CA ASP A 153 -1.81 -8.20 -3.74
C ASP A 153 -2.36 -7.44 -4.96
N THR A 154 -3.48 -6.73 -4.81
CA THR A 154 -4.15 -6.06 -5.95
C THR A 154 -3.49 -4.74 -6.36
N ALA A 155 -2.84 -4.04 -5.44
CA ALA A 155 -2.26 -2.70 -5.62
C ALA A 155 -3.26 -1.63 -6.12
N GLN A 156 -4.57 -1.84 -5.95
CA GLN A 156 -5.64 -1.01 -6.54
C GLN A 156 -6.37 -0.15 -5.51
N VAL A 157 -6.35 -0.51 -4.23
CA VAL A 157 -7.20 0.16 -3.20
C VAL A 157 -6.84 1.64 -3.06
N GLY A 158 -5.54 2.00 -3.01
CA GLY A 158 -5.12 3.41 -2.90
C GLY A 158 -5.67 4.27 -4.05
N PRO A 159 -5.35 3.96 -5.33
CA PRO A 159 -5.91 4.68 -6.47
C PRO A 159 -7.43 4.76 -6.49
N ALA A 160 -8.13 3.67 -6.13
CA ALA A 160 -9.59 3.66 -6.06
C ALA A 160 -10.14 4.56 -4.94
N VAL A 161 -9.47 4.65 -3.79
CA VAL A 161 -9.83 5.62 -2.74
C VAL A 161 -9.68 7.05 -3.24
N ALA A 162 -8.61 7.36 -3.97
CA ALA A 162 -8.38 8.69 -4.53
C ALA A 162 -9.48 9.08 -5.53
N GLU A 163 -9.94 8.13 -6.35
CA GLU A 163 -11.05 8.34 -7.29
C GLU A 163 -12.37 8.64 -6.56
N TRP A 164 -12.71 7.89 -5.51
CA TRP A 164 -13.88 8.16 -4.66
C TRP A 164 -13.83 9.54 -3.98
N LEU A 165 -12.63 10.02 -3.65
CA LEU A 165 -12.41 11.33 -3.04
C LEU A 165 -12.23 12.45 -4.06
N LYS A 166 -12.09 12.11 -5.36
CA LYS A 166 -11.82 13.05 -6.46
C LYS A 166 -10.57 13.89 -6.22
N ILE A 167 -9.50 13.26 -5.77
CA ILE A 167 -8.21 13.87 -5.52
C ILE A 167 -7.11 13.25 -6.40
N PRO A 168 -6.06 14.03 -6.74
CA PRO A 168 -4.92 13.49 -7.47
C PRO A 168 -4.21 12.41 -6.67
N HIS A 169 -3.62 11.43 -7.38
CA HIS A 169 -2.83 10.37 -6.73
C HIS A 169 -1.59 10.02 -7.54
N MET A 170 -0.60 9.44 -6.86
CA MET A 170 0.54 8.82 -7.49
C MET A 170 0.87 7.49 -6.80
N SER A 171 1.19 6.48 -7.60
CA SER A 171 1.52 5.15 -7.12
C SER A 171 3.02 4.89 -7.14
N GLN A 172 3.48 3.90 -6.35
CA GLN A 172 4.87 3.43 -6.29
C GLN A 172 5.87 4.54 -5.91
N VAL A 173 5.45 5.42 -5.00
CA VAL A 173 6.26 6.55 -4.54
C VAL A 173 7.40 6.06 -3.64
N ARG A 174 8.60 6.58 -3.90
CA ARG A 174 9.83 6.27 -3.14
C ARG A 174 10.42 7.47 -2.42
N ASP A 175 10.06 8.68 -2.83
CA ASP A 175 10.54 9.91 -2.19
C ASP A 175 9.47 11.00 -2.23
N ILE A 176 9.41 11.81 -1.16
CA ILE A 176 8.45 12.89 -0.99
C ILE A 176 9.17 14.09 -0.43
N ILE A 177 9.20 15.18 -1.18
CA ILE A 177 9.78 16.45 -0.77
C ILE A 177 8.64 17.47 -0.61
N PRO A 178 8.40 18.00 0.61
CA PRO A 178 7.35 18.97 0.85
C PRO A 178 7.74 20.38 0.35
N PHE A 179 6.76 21.06 -0.25
CA PHE A 179 6.77 22.48 -0.57
C PHE A 179 5.55 23.16 0.06
N ASN A 180 5.42 24.48 -0.06
CA ASN A 180 4.35 25.21 0.64
C ASN A 180 2.92 24.74 0.30
N HIS A 181 2.64 24.39 -0.96
CA HIS A 181 1.30 24.06 -1.43
C HIS A 181 1.24 22.77 -2.25
N HIS A 182 2.36 22.08 -2.41
CA HIS A 182 2.46 20.84 -3.18
C HIS A 182 3.58 19.94 -2.64
N PHE A 183 3.62 18.72 -3.11
CA PHE A 183 4.71 17.79 -2.86
C PHE A 183 5.40 17.45 -4.18
N ARG A 184 6.73 17.47 -4.18
CA ARG A 184 7.48 16.81 -5.25
C ARG A 184 7.66 15.36 -4.88
N VAL A 185 7.18 14.48 -5.74
CA VAL A 185 7.20 13.05 -5.51
C VAL A 185 7.99 12.35 -6.59
N THR A 186 8.74 11.33 -6.18
CA THR A 186 9.49 10.44 -7.07
C THR A 186 8.87 9.06 -7.00
N ALA A 187 8.41 8.52 -8.13
CA ALA A 187 7.87 7.18 -8.27
C ALA A 187 8.74 6.32 -9.18
N ASP A 188 8.93 5.06 -8.84
CA ASP A 188 9.75 4.10 -9.59
C ASP A 188 8.85 2.99 -10.16
N TYR A 189 8.71 2.97 -11.48
CA TYR A 189 7.93 1.97 -12.21
C TYR A 189 8.79 0.83 -12.77
N GLY A 190 10.08 0.78 -12.39
CA GLY A 190 11.02 -0.24 -12.82
C GLY A 190 11.69 0.07 -14.16
N GLU A 191 10.92 0.36 -15.19
CA GLU A 191 11.44 0.75 -16.50
C GLU A 191 11.81 2.24 -16.58
N PHE A 192 11.15 3.06 -15.79
CA PHE A 192 11.39 4.51 -15.70
C PHE A 192 11.09 5.04 -14.31
N VAL A 193 11.68 6.17 -13.99
CA VAL A 193 11.41 6.95 -12.78
C VAL A 193 10.65 8.20 -13.19
N GLN A 194 9.55 8.47 -12.49
CA GLN A 194 8.74 9.66 -12.70
C GLN A 194 8.93 10.63 -11.52
N ILE A 195 9.20 11.90 -11.82
CA ILE A 195 9.22 12.97 -10.83
C ILE A 195 8.13 13.95 -11.22
N CYS A 196 7.26 14.30 -10.29
CA CYS A 196 6.22 15.29 -10.53
C CYS A 196 5.86 16.07 -9.27
N ASP A 197 5.27 17.23 -9.46
CA ASP A 197 4.70 18.04 -8.40
C ASP A 197 3.19 17.72 -8.30
N ILE A 198 2.72 17.32 -7.12
CA ILE A 198 1.34 16.95 -6.87
C ILE A 198 0.71 17.94 -5.88
N GLN A 199 -0.45 18.47 -6.23
CA GLN A 199 -1.20 19.43 -5.40
C GLN A 199 -1.90 18.74 -4.23
N MET A 200 -2.04 19.42 -3.11
CA MET A 200 -2.86 19.00 -1.98
C MET A 200 -4.36 19.32 -2.20
N PRO A 201 -5.30 18.53 -1.69
CA PRO A 201 -5.08 17.22 -1.06
C PRO A 201 -4.74 16.15 -2.09
N CYS A 202 -3.92 15.16 -1.71
CA CYS A 202 -3.51 14.08 -2.60
C CYS A 202 -3.42 12.73 -1.88
N LEU A 203 -3.36 11.64 -2.67
CA LEU A 203 -3.10 10.29 -2.17
C LEU A 203 -1.84 9.72 -2.82
N LEU A 204 -0.96 9.14 -1.99
CA LEU A 204 0.26 8.49 -2.45
C LEU A 204 0.28 7.03 -1.99
N THR A 205 0.62 6.10 -2.89
CA THR A 205 0.93 4.73 -2.50
C THR A 205 2.44 4.53 -2.44
N ILE A 206 2.91 4.09 -1.30
CA ILE A 206 4.34 4.02 -0.96
C ILE A 206 4.89 2.65 -1.32
N ASP A 207 6.00 2.66 -2.06
CA ASP A 207 6.70 1.43 -2.42
C ASP A 207 7.57 0.93 -1.26
N LYS A 208 7.87 -0.36 -1.27
CA LYS A 208 8.78 -0.98 -0.31
C LYS A 208 10.20 -0.39 -0.47
N ASP A 209 10.97 -0.48 0.58
CA ASP A 209 12.37 -0.06 0.62
C ASP A 209 12.61 1.44 0.30
N SER A 210 11.53 2.25 0.29
CA SER A 210 11.62 3.71 0.14
C SER A 210 12.22 4.40 1.36
N CYS A 211 12.12 3.77 2.52
CA CYS A 211 12.68 4.25 3.80
C CYS A 211 12.92 3.06 4.72
N VAL A 212 13.48 3.32 5.90
CA VAL A 212 13.58 2.33 6.97
C VAL A 212 12.51 2.67 8.03
N PRO A 213 11.46 1.84 8.19
CA PRO A 213 10.46 2.06 9.22
C PRO A 213 11.07 1.99 10.63
N ARG A 214 10.67 2.93 11.49
CA ARG A 214 11.09 2.95 12.88
C ARG A 214 10.47 1.80 13.67
N LEU A 215 11.12 1.40 14.75
CA LEU A 215 10.54 0.44 15.69
C LEU A 215 9.57 1.14 16.66
N PRO A 216 8.56 0.43 17.18
CA PRO A 216 7.70 0.94 18.23
C PRO A 216 8.50 1.39 19.47
N SER A 217 8.20 2.56 20.00
CA SER A 217 8.78 3.05 21.25
C SER A 217 8.10 2.41 22.46
N TYR A 218 8.86 1.99 23.46
CA TYR A 218 8.30 1.45 24.70
C TYR A 218 7.37 2.44 25.41
N LEU A 219 7.76 3.72 25.48
CA LEU A 219 6.96 4.76 26.14
C LEU A 219 5.65 5.01 25.37
N LEU A 220 5.73 5.15 24.05
CA LEU A 220 4.54 5.33 23.21
C LEU A 220 3.66 4.09 23.23
N ARG A 221 4.24 2.89 23.27
CA ARG A 221 3.49 1.64 23.39
C ARG A 221 2.69 1.58 24.69
N LYS A 222 3.29 1.98 25.82
CA LYS A 222 2.58 2.08 27.10
C LYS A 222 1.44 3.10 27.01
N ALA A 223 1.72 4.30 26.50
CA ALA A 223 0.72 5.34 26.33
C ALA A 223 -0.41 4.93 25.35
N SER A 224 -0.09 4.21 24.26
CA SER A 224 -1.08 3.78 23.27
C SER A 224 -2.13 2.82 23.84
N GLN A 225 -1.81 2.05 24.89
CA GLN A 225 -2.79 1.15 25.52
C GLN A 225 -3.99 1.91 26.11
N GLU A 226 -3.75 3.10 26.67
CA GLU A 226 -4.75 3.95 27.32
C GLU A 226 -5.52 4.84 26.34
N ARG A 227 -4.98 5.06 25.12
CA ARG A 227 -5.63 5.89 24.10
C ARG A 227 -6.83 5.18 23.49
N GLU A 228 -7.93 5.88 23.38
CA GLU A 228 -9.14 5.40 22.71
C GLU A 228 -8.92 5.25 21.19
N ILE A 229 -9.53 4.22 20.60
CA ILE A 229 -9.66 4.05 19.15
C ILE A 229 -11.11 4.36 18.78
N THR A 230 -11.27 5.32 17.90
CA THR A 230 -12.59 5.66 17.38
C THR A 230 -13.08 4.54 16.47
N GLN A 231 -14.29 4.02 16.73
CA GLN A 231 -14.87 2.93 15.96
C GLN A 231 -16.11 3.40 15.23
N TRP A 232 -16.17 3.12 13.94
CA TRP A 232 -17.33 3.42 13.10
C TRP A 232 -17.83 2.16 12.40
N ASN A 233 -19.12 1.97 12.46
CA ASN A 233 -19.86 0.94 11.73
C ASN A 233 -20.55 1.54 10.48
N ARG A 234 -21.29 0.72 9.74
CA ARG A 234 -22.00 1.13 8.53
C ARG A 234 -22.89 2.35 8.77
N SER A 235 -23.66 2.40 9.86
CA SER A 235 -24.59 3.49 10.11
C SER A 235 -23.91 4.84 10.30
N HIS A 236 -22.66 4.85 10.74
CA HIS A 236 -21.84 6.06 10.87
C HIS A 236 -21.30 6.57 9.54
N LEU A 237 -21.26 5.72 8.50
CA LEU A 237 -20.62 5.98 7.20
C LEU A 237 -21.63 6.16 6.06
N LEU A 238 -22.92 6.08 6.35
CA LEU A 238 -23.94 6.30 5.32
C LEU A 238 -23.85 7.74 4.81
N PRO A 239 -23.82 7.94 3.47
CA PRO A 239 -23.87 9.28 2.90
C PRO A 239 -25.21 9.95 3.19
N GLU A 240 -25.22 11.28 3.19
CA GLU A 240 -26.47 12.05 3.26
C GLU A 240 -27.13 12.01 1.88
N GLY A 241 -28.29 11.37 1.79
CA GLY A 241 -29.09 11.31 0.55
C GLY A 241 -29.27 9.88 -0.01
N ASN A 242 -29.74 9.80 -1.27
CA ASN A 242 -29.98 8.55 -2.00
C ASN A 242 -28.78 8.15 -2.89
N GLU A 243 -27.57 8.26 -2.39
CA GLU A 243 -26.39 7.82 -3.13
C GLU A 243 -26.30 6.29 -3.10
N ASP A 244 -25.78 5.71 -4.19
CA ASP A 244 -25.46 4.28 -4.24
C ASP A 244 -24.43 3.93 -3.16
N VAL A 245 -24.66 2.81 -2.48
CA VAL A 245 -23.88 2.37 -1.32
C VAL A 245 -23.16 1.06 -1.65
N PHE A 246 -21.84 1.09 -1.58
CA PHE A 246 -20.98 -0.06 -1.92
C PHE A 246 -20.28 -0.60 -0.67
N PHE A 247 -20.99 -1.29 0.22
CA PHE A 247 -20.39 -1.91 1.40
C PHE A 247 -20.36 -3.44 1.29
N GLY A 248 -19.25 -4.04 1.72
CA GLY A 248 -19.10 -5.48 1.89
C GLY A 248 -19.33 -6.26 0.60
N LEU A 249 -19.80 -7.50 0.76
CA LEU A 249 -20.05 -8.39 -0.36
C LEU A 249 -21.13 -7.87 -1.30
N ASP A 250 -22.19 -7.27 -0.77
CA ASP A 250 -23.31 -6.76 -1.55
C ASP A 250 -22.93 -5.55 -2.43
N GLY A 251 -21.90 -4.80 -1.99
CA GLY A 251 -21.34 -3.66 -2.74
C GLY A 251 -20.16 -4.02 -3.63
N SER A 252 -19.74 -5.29 -3.65
CA SER A 252 -18.58 -5.76 -4.40
C SER A 252 -18.93 -6.06 -5.85
N ALA A 253 -18.09 -5.60 -6.79
CA ALA A 253 -18.21 -5.91 -8.20
C ALA A 253 -17.74 -7.34 -8.52
N THR A 254 -16.93 -7.93 -7.65
CA THR A 254 -16.36 -9.27 -7.79
C THR A 254 -16.62 -10.11 -6.56
N GLN A 255 -16.72 -11.43 -6.75
CA GLN A 255 -16.88 -12.39 -5.65
C GLN A 255 -15.89 -13.53 -5.82
N VAL A 256 -15.28 -13.95 -4.70
CA VAL A 256 -14.37 -15.11 -4.68
C VAL A 256 -15.21 -16.39 -4.77
N GLU A 257 -15.12 -17.10 -5.89
CA GLU A 257 -15.81 -18.37 -6.09
C GLU A 257 -15.06 -19.51 -5.38
N ARG A 258 -13.73 -19.55 -5.53
CA ARG A 258 -12.92 -20.64 -4.96
C ARG A 258 -11.51 -20.17 -4.65
N ILE A 259 -10.99 -20.63 -3.51
CA ILE A 259 -9.59 -20.47 -3.11
C ILE A 259 -8.92 -21.85 -3.16
N PHE A 260 -7.74 -21.93 -3.78
CA PHE A 260 -6.95 -23.15 -3.83
C PHE A 260 -5.46 -22.82 -3.79
N PRO A 261 -4.64 -23.65 -3.15
CA PRO A 261 -3.20 -23.48 -3.18
C PRO A 261 -2.66 -23.76 -4.59
N PRO A 262 -1.57 -23.08 -5.01
CA PRO A 262 -0.93 -23.41 -6.28
C PRO A 262 -0.51 -24.89 -6.29
N PRO A 263 -0.58 -25.59 -7.44
CA PRO A 263 -0.14 -26.96 -7.53
C PRO A 263 1.32 -27.07 -7.10
N LYS A 264 1.63 -28.09 -6.30
CA LYS A 264 3.02 -28.39 -5.95
C LYS A 264 3.77 -28.71 -7.23
N LYS A 265 4.94 -28.09 -7.46
CA LYS A 265 5.84 -28.51 -8.54
C LYS A 265 6.32 -29.93 -8.22
N GLU A 266 5.88 -30.90 -9.01
CA GLU A 266 6.21 -32.32 -8.82
C GLU A 266 7.57 -32.67 -9.43
N GLU A 267 8.06 -31.88 -10.39
CA GLU A 267 9.31 -32.15 -11.09
C GLU A 267 10.35 -31.05 -10.87
N LEU A 268 11.48 -31.44 -10.32
CA LEU A 268 12.68 -30.64 -10.25
C LEU A 268 13.60 -31.04 -11.42
N ILE A 269 13.84 -30.12 -12.37
CA ILE A 269 14.78 -30.35 -13.45
C ILE A 269 16.18 -30.08 -12.91
N ILE A 270 16.98 -31.13 -12.81
CA ILE A 270 18.37 -31.03 -12.34
C ILE A 270 19.28 -31.24 -13.55
N PHE A 271 20.01 -30.21 -13.94
CA PHE A 271 21.06 -30.30 -14.95
C PHE A 271 22.37 -30.84 -14.36
N ARG A 272 22.97 -31.80 -15.04
CA ARG A 272 24.29 -32.39 -14.62
C ARG A 272 25.23 -32.40 -15.80
N GLY A 273 26.50 -32.07 -15.57
CA GLY A 273 27.52 -32.03 -16.59
C GLY A 273 28.56 -30.94 -16.32
N THR A 274 29.32 -30.58 -17.34
CA THR A 274 30.24 -29.44 -17.29
C THR A 274 29.48 -28.13 -17.33
N SER A 275 30.11 -27.03 -16.91
CA SER A 275 29.47 -25.70 -16.91
C SER A 275 28.94 -25.32 -18.31
N ALA A 276 29.63 -25.68 -19.37
CA ALA A 276 29.21 -25.39 -20.75
C ALA A 276 27.95 -26.19 -21.14
N GLU A 277 27.90 -27.48 -20.83
CA GLU A 277 26.74 -28.35 -21.12
C GLU A 277 25.49 -27.90 -20.33
N ILE A 278 25.67 -27.60 -19.03
CA ILE A 278 24.58 -27.12 -18.17
C ILE A 278 24.06 -25.80 -18.68
N SER A 279 24.93 -24.85 -19.05
CA SER A 279 24.49 -23.54 -19.58
C SER A 279 23.69 -23.67 -20.87
N LEU A 280 24.18 -24.51 -21.79
CA LEU A 280 23.49 -24.72 -23.06
C LEU A 280 22.11 -25.36 -22.88
N GLU A 281 21.99 -26.38 -22.04
CA GLU A 281 20.72 -27.05 -21.78
C GLU A 281 19.75 -26.14 -21.03
N PHE A 282 20.25 -25.33 -20.09
CA PHE A 282 19.43 -24.32 -19.39
C PHE A 282 18.86 -23.28 -20.35
N VAL A 283 19.67 -22.74 -21.27
CA VAL A 283 19.21 -21.80 -22.30
C VAL A 283 18.15 -22.45 -23.20
N ARG A 284 18.38 -23.69 -23.66
CA ARG A 284 17.40 -24.44 -24.46
C ARG A 284 16.08 -24.60 -23.71
N GLN A 285 16.13 -24.90 -22.41
CA GLN A 285 14.92 -25.05 -21.61
C GLN A 285 14.17 -23.72 -21.45
N LEU A 286 14.87 -22.61 -21.25
CA LEU A 286 14.26 -21.27 -21.21
C LEU A 286 13.62 -20.90 -22.54
N GLN A 287 14.23 -21.27 -23.68
CA GLN A 287 13.64 -21.06 -25.01
C GLN A 287 12.37 -21.90 -25.20
N ARG A 288 12.39 -23.19 -24.81
CA ARG A 288 11.19 -24.07 -24.85
C ARG A 288 10.03 -23.49 -24.04
N LEU A 289 10.34 -22.89 -22.89
CA LEU A 289 9.36 -22.22 -22.02
C LEU A 289 8.96 -20.83 -22.53
N LYS A 290 9.51 -20.37 -23.65
CA LYS A 290 9.29 -19.02 -24.22
C LYS A 290 9.63 -17.88 -23.25
N LEU A 291 10.57 -18.12 -22.34
CA LEU A 291 11.08 -17.13 -21.38
C LEU A 291 12.22 -16.30 -21.95
N LEU A 292 12.87 -16.78 -23.03
CA LEU A 292 13.83 -16.03 -23.82
C LEU A 292 13.21 -15.71 -25.18
N LYS A 293 13.27 -14.44 -25.60
CA LYS A 293 13.01 -14.08 -27.00
C LYS A 293 14.09 -14.72 -27.85
N ASN A 294 13.72 -15.37 -28.94
CA ASN A 294 14.66 -15.72 -29.99
C ASN A 294 15.08 -14.39 -30.62
N ASP A 295 16.27 -13.87 -30.24
CA ASP A 295 16.94 -12.89 -31.06
C ASP A 295 17.36 -13.62 -32.33
N GLU A 296 16.66 -13.35 -33.45
CA GLU A 296 17.07 -13.74 -34.78
C GLU A 296 18.43 -13.05 -35.04
N GLY A 297 19.52 -13.67 -34.65
CA GLY A 297 20.84 -13.07 -34.87
C GLY A 297 22.05 -13.77 -34.28
N TYR A 298 21.90 -14.72 -33.40
CA TYR A 298 23.06 -15.48 -32.87
C TYR A 298 22.94 -16.96 -33.23
N THR A 299 23.50 -17.31 -34.40
CA THR A 299 23.92 -18.69 -34.72
C THR A 299 25.21 -18.95 -33.96
N TYR A 300 25.17 -19.79 -32.94
CA TYR A 300 26.38 -20.39 -32.38
C TYR A 300 26.72 -21.63 -33.23
N GLU A 301 27.78 -21.55 -34.01
CA GLU A 301 28.45 -22.72 -34.55
C GLU A 301 29.17 -23.54 -33.45
#